data_d983763f2295d7bcaed635960e39e060
#
_entry.id   d983763f2295d7bcaed635960e39e060
#
_cell.length_a   1.000
_cell.length_b   1.000
_cell.length_c   1.000
_cell.angle_alpha   90.00
_cell.angle_beta   90.00
_cell.angle_gamma   90.00
#
_symmetry.space_group_name_H-M   'P 1'
#
loop_
_entity.id
_entity.type
_entity.pdbx_description
1 polymer ?
#
loop_
_entity_poly.entity_id
_entity_poly.type
_entity_poly.pdbx_seq_one_letter_code
_entity_poly.pdbx_strand_id
1 'polypeptide(L)'
;MWRSDNLLVKSFSESGVYPILNPNTGIEYYPPKGSCWRASRETMKIWLSENRIYFEVQQGRVPITWWNFDEVGHNDEANKEVAALFESKTPFDTPKPTRLLEQMLRIGSNKNSLILDFFSGSATTAHAVMKLNAEDGSNRKYIMVQLPEEIEVKSKTNKADYKNICEI
;
A
#
# COMPACT_ATOMS: atom_id res chain seq x y z
N MET A 1 -1.04 -12.88 -14.47
CA MET A 1 -1.25 -11.44 -14.79
C MET A 1 -2.57 -11.03 -14.19
N TRP A 2 -2.55 -10.28 -13.09
CA TRP A 2 -3.76 -9.81 -12.41
C TRP A 2 -4.30 -8.61 -13.16
N ARG A 3 -5.56 -8.67 -13.60
CA ARG A 3 -6.29 -7.49 -14.09
C ARG A 3 -7.23 -7.04 -12.97
N SER A 4 -7.15 -5.77 -12.60
CA SER A 4 -8.22 -5.13 -11.85
C SER A 4 -9.46 -5.11 -12.74
N ASP A 5 -10.56 -5.68 -12.28
CA ASP A 5 -11.80 -5.67 -13.03
C ASP A 5 -12.91 -5.05 -12.19
N ASN A 6 -13.84 -4.39 -12.86
CA ASN A 6 -14.96 -3.75 -12.18
C ASN A 6 -15.90 -4.83 -11.63
N LEU A 7 -16.19 -4.79 -10.33
CA LEU A 7 -17.14 -5.68 -9.67
C LEU A 7 -18.59 -5.44 -10.10
N LEU A 8 -18.87 -4.30 -10.74
CA LEU A 8 -20.20 -3.92 -11.20
C LEU A 8 -20.40 -4.28 -12.67
N VAL A 9 -21.59 -4.72 -13.02
CA VAL A 9 -22.03 -4.89 -14.41
C VAL A 9 -23.13 -3.89 -14.74
N LYS A 10 -23.20 -3.50 -16.03
CA LYS A 10 -24.23 -2.60 -16.55
C LYS A 10 -25.59 -3.29 -16.76
N SER A 11 -25.59 -4.60 -16.99
CA SER A 11 -26.81 -5.39 -17.13
C SER A 11 -27.34 -5.77 -15.74
N PHE A 12 -28.48 -5.21 -15.35
CA PHE A 12 -29.09 -5.44 -14.05
C PHE A 12 -29.62 -6.88 -13.93
N SER A 13 -29.34 -7.52 -12.78
CA SER A 13 -29.94 -8.78 -12.36
C SER A 13 -30.21 -8.73 -10.86
N GLU A 14 -31.41 -9.10 -10.44
CA GLU A 14 -31.77 -9.11 -9.01
C GLU A 14 -30.88 -10.07 -8.19
N SER A 15 -30.50 -11.20 -8.77
CA SER A 15 -29.59 -12.16 -8.11
C SER A 15 -28.19 -11.60 -7.83
N GLY A 16 -27.79 -10.55 -8.53
CA GLY A 16 -26.54 -9.83 -8.30
C GLY A 16 -26.62 -8.70 -7.27
N VAL A 17 -27.79 -8.49 -6.64
CA VAL A 17 -27.96 -7.46 -5.61
C VAL A 17 -27.93 -8.12 -4.23
N TYR A 18 -26.81 -8.03 -3.55
CA TYR A 18 -26.62 -8.58 -2.21
C TYR A 18 -25.52 -7.80 -1.46
N PRO A 19 -25.51 -7.84 -0.12
CA PRO A 19 -24.43 -7.20 0.65
C PRO A 19 -23.11 -7.97 0.52
N ILE A 20 -22.02 -7.22 0.45
CA ILE A 20 -20.65 -7.70 0.63
C ILE A 20 -20.16 -7.15 1.97
N LEU A 21 -19.87 -8.04 2.90
CA LEU A 21 -19.33 -7.67 4.21
C LEU A 21 -17.81 -7.47 4.11
N ASN A 22 -17.32 -6.31 4.51
CA ASN A 22 -15.90 -6.09 4.67
C ASN A 22 -15.40 -6.83 5.92
N PRO A 23 -14.54 -7.85 5.81
CA PRO A 23 -14.12 -8.67 6.93
C PRO A 23 -13.29 -7.90 7.98
N ASN A 24 -12.71 -6.76 7.59
CA ASN A 24 -11.87 -5.96 8.46
C ASN A 24 -12.65 -4.90 9.27
N THR A 25 -13.75 -4.38 8.70
CA THR A 25 -14.51 -3.29 9.32
C THR A 25 -15.92 -3.69 9.76
N GLY A 26 -16.44 -4.82 9.27
CA GLY A 26 -17.82 -5.23 9.49
C GLY A 26 -18.87 -4.41 8.74
N ILE A 27 -18.43 -3.53 7.82
CA ILE A 27 -19.34 -2.69 7.03
C ILE A 27 -19.86 -3.49 5.83
N GLU A 28 -21.18 -3.40 5.60
CA GLU A 28 -21.84 -3.98 4.43
C GLU A 28 -21.86 -2.99 3.25
N TYR A 29 -21.48 -3.48 2.09
CA TYR A 29 -21.50 -2.74 0.83
C TYR A 29 -22.55 -3.32 -0.11
N TYR A 30 -23.38 -2.46 -0.67
CA TYR A 30 -24.37 -2.81 -1.69
C TYR A 30 -23.98 -2.23 -3.05
N PRO A 31 -24.38 -2.85 -4.17
CA PRO A 31 -24.18 -2.23 -5.47
C PRO A 31 -25.03 -0.96 -5.58
N PRO A 32 -24.57 0.06 -6.31
CA PRO A 32 -25.35 1.25 -6.56
C PRO A 32 -26.70 0.93 -7.22
N LYS A 33 -27.72 1.78 -6.96
CA LYS A 33 -29.05 1.63 -7.54
C LYS A 33 -28.97 1.49 -9.08
N GLY A 34 -29.59 0.45 -9.62
CA GLY A 34 -29.59 0.14 -11.04
C GLY A 34 -28.35 -0.66 -11.52
N SER A 35 -27.46 -1.07 -10.61
CA SER A 35 -26.32 -1.94 -10.88
C SER A 35 -26.42 -3.22 -10.07
N CYS A 36 -25.63 -4.23 -10.44
CA CYS A 36 -25.49 -5.45 -9.65
C CYS A 36 -24.03 -5.93 -9.68
N TRP A 37 -23.68 -6.81 -8.72
CA TRP A 37 -22.36 -7.44 -8.71
C TRP A 37 -22.22 -8.41 -9.89
N ARG A 38 -21.00 -8.47 -10.46
CA ARG A 38 -20.66 -9.35 -11.57
C ARG A 38 -20.63 -10.82 -11.16
N ALA A 39 -20.28 -11.11 -9.93
CA ALA A 39 -20.10 -12.45 -9.40
C ALA A 39 -21.34 -12.93 -8.62
N SER A 40 -21.52 -14.26 -8.55
CA SER A 40 -22.49 -14.87 -7.62
C SER A 40 -22.05 -14.67 -6.17
N ARG A 41 -22.96 -14.88 -5.22
CA ARG A 41 -22.63 -14.81 -3.77
C ARG A 41 -21.53 -15.80 -3.40
N GLU A 42 -21.54 -16.98 -3.96
CA GLU A 42 -20.57 -18.05 -3.71
C GLU A 42 -19.19 -17.65 -4.22
N THR A 43 -19.13 -17.16 -5.45
CA THR A 43 -17.89 -16.65 -6.05
C THR A 43 -17.34 -15.46 -5.27
N MET A 44 -18.20 -14.56 -4.83
CA MET A 44 -17.82 -13.40 -4.03
C MET A 44 -17.22 -13.80 -2.67
N LYS A 45 -17.79 -14.81 -1.99
CA LYS A 45 -17.23 -15.36 -0.76
C LYS A 45 -15.83 -15.94 -0.96
N ILE A 46 -15.61 -16.66 -2.06
CA ILE A 46 -14.27 -17.17 -2.42
C ILE A 46 -13.30 -16.02 -2.63
N TRP A 47 -13.69 -15.01 -3.39
CA TRP A 47 -12.82 -13.84 -3.62
C TRP A 47 -12.49 -13.06 -2.34
N LEU A 48 -13.43 -12.97 -1.41
CA LEU A 48 -13.20 -12.39 -0.09
C LEU A 48 -12.18 -13.20 0.73
N SER A 49 -12.36 -14.53 0.77
CA SER A 49 -11.44 -15.41 1.51
C SER A 49 -10.03 -15.46 0.90
N GLU A 50 -9.90 -15.22 -0.40
CA GLU A 50 -8.63 -15.12 -1.12
C GLU A 50 -8.03 -13.70 -1.12
N ASN A 51 -8.63 -12.74 -0.37
CA ASN A 51 -8.23 -11.32 -0.37
C ASN A 51 -8.19 -10.68 -1.77
N ARG A 52 -9.10 -11.10 -2.65
CA ARG A 52 -9.19 -10.60 -4.04
C ARG A 52 -10.10 -9.39 -4.19
N ILE A 53 -10.79 -9.00 -3.12
CA ILE A 53 -11.66 -7.82 -3.09
C ILE A 53 -11.02 -6.76 -2.21
N TYR A 54 -10.78 -5.62 -2.80
CA TYR A 54 -10.30 -4.44 -2.10
C TYR A 54 -11.46 -3.51 -1.77
N PHE A 55 -11.58 -3.16 -0.48
CA PHE A 55 -12.55 -2.20 0.02
C PHE A 55 -11.85 -0.86 0.22
N GLU A 56 -11.93 0.01 -0.76
CA GLU A 56 -11.58 1.40 -0.53
C GLU A 56 -12.57 2.04 0.44
N VAL A 57 -12.10 2.92 1.32
CA VAL A 57 -12.85 3.50 2.44
C VAL A 57 -14.14 4.23 2.01
N GLN A 58 -14.36 4.43 0.73
CA GLN A 58 -15.54 5.14 0.23
C GLN A 58 -16.34 4.47 -0.89
N GLN A 59 -15.86 3.50 -1.66
CA GLN A 59 -16.60 3.03 -2.84
C GLN A 59 -16.45 1.55 -3.25
N GLY A 60 -15.71 0.71 -2.55
CA GLY A 60 -15.55 -0.72 -2.91
C GLY A 60 -15.01 -0.94 -4.34
N ARG A 61 -14.06 -0.13 -4.78
CA ARG A 61 -13.41 -0.30 -6.09
C ARG A 61 -12.28 -1.31 -5.98
N VAL A 62 -12.16 -2.14 -7.01
CA VAL A 62 -10.94 -2.93 -7.19
C VAL A 62 -9.79 -1.96 -7.50
N PRO A 63 -8.62 -2.14 -6.87
CA PRO A 63 -7.46 -1.31 -7.16
C PRO A 63 -7.17 -1.33 -8.66
N ILE A 64 -7.00 -0.17 -9.25
CA ILE A 64 -6.55 -0.05 -10.63
C ILE A 64 -5.05 -0.34 -10.70
N THR A 65 -4.57 -0.86 -11.83
CA THR A 65 -3.14 -1.16 -12.03
C THR A 65 -2.28 0.08 -12.30
N TRP A 66 -2.93 1.20 -12.58
CA TRP A 66 -2.28 2.49 -12.79
C TRP A 66 -2.55 3.40 -11.60
N TRP A 67 -1.49 3.78 -10.89
CA TRP A 67 -1.53 4.73 -9.79
C TRP A 67 -0.87 6.03 -10.20
N ASN A 68 -1.64 7.12 -10.13
CA ASN A 68 -1.15 8.44 -10.45
C ASN A 68 -0.24 8.98 -9.36
N PHE A 69 0.74 9.80 -9.71
CA PHE A 69 1.63 10.43 -8.75
C PHE A 69 0.90 11.34 -7.74
N ASP A 70 -0.24 11.92 -8.13
CA ASP A 70 -1.11 12.70 -7.23
C ASP A 70 -1.67 11.84 -6.07
N GLU A 71 -1.89 10.54 -6.32
CA GLU A 71 -2.43 9.60 -5.34
C GLU A 71 -1.33 8.99 -4.47
N VAL A 72 -0.24 8.56 -5.10
CA VAL A 72 0.80 7.75 -4.43
C VAL A 72 2.12 8.48 -4.22
N GLY A 73 2.24 9.73 -4.63
CA GLY A 73 3.46 10.52 -4.51
C GLY A 73 4.46 10.28 -5.64
N HIS A 74 5.54 11.04 -5.61
CA HIS A 74 6.65 10.99 -6.55
C HIS A 74 8.00 11.17 -5.84
N ASN A 75 9.10 11.03 -6.57
CA ASN A 75 10.45 11.06 -5.99
C ASN A 75 10.80 12.39 -5.27
N ASP A 76 10.31 13.54 -5.76
CA ASP A 76 10.57 14.83 -5.09
C ASP A 76 9.85 14.91 -3.73
N GLU A 77 8.64 14.36 -3.62
CA GLU A 77 7.92 14.26 -2.36
C GLU A 77 8.70 13.36 -1.39
N ALA A 78 9.12 12.17 -1.86
CA ALA A 78 9.92 11.26 -1.06
C ALA A 78 11.24 11.87 -0.57
N ASN A 79 11.92 12.63 -1.41
CA ASN A 79 13.14 13.38 -1.01
C ASN A 79 12.84 14.41 0.09
N LYS A 80 11.72 15.11 0.01
CA LYS A 80 11.31 16.09 1.04
C LYS A 80 10.92 15.39 2.35
N GLU A 81 10.22 14.25 2.27
CA GLU A 81 9.87 13.43 3.44
C GLU A 81 11.13 12.98 4.18
N VAL A 82 12.10 12.40 3.47
CA VAL A 82 13.37 11.96 4.06
C VAL A 82 14.18 13.17 4.57
N ALA A 83 14.28 14.24 3.80
CA ALA A 83 15.02 15.44 4.22
C ALA A 83 14.46 16.06 5.52
N ALA A 84 13.15 15.96 5.73
CA ALA A 84 12.54 16.45 6.98
C ALA A 84 12.97 15.63 8.22
N LEU A 85 13.34 14.35 8.03
CA LEU A 85 13.83 13.47 9.09
C LEU A 85 15.34 13.66 9.35
N PHE A 86 16.10 14.18 8.38
CA PHE A 86 17.56 14.31 8.42
C PHE A 86 18.01 15.78 8.31
N GLU A 87 17.46 16.67 9.12
CA GLU A 87 17.86 18.08 9.23
C GLU A 87 17.94 18.80 7.86
N SER A 88 16.95 18.56 7.00
CA SER A 88 16.84 19.13 5.65
C SER A 88 17.85 18.58 4.62
N LYS A 89 18.50 17.48 4.91
CA LYS A 89 19.37 16.76 3.97
C LYS A 89 18.83 15.34 3.77
N THR A 90 18.76 14.91 2.53
CA THR A 90 18.46 13.49 2.26
C THR A 90 19.77 12.73 2.07
N PRO A 91 20.02 11.68 2.87
CA PRO A 91 21.17 10.80 2.65
C PRO A 91 20.93 9.79 1.52
N PHE A 92 19.70 9.69 1.02
CA PHE A 92 19.33 8.75 -0.07
C PHE A 92 19.09 9.50 -1.39
N ASP A 93 19.57 8.93 -2.49
CA ASP A 93 19.40 9.53 -3.82
C ASP A 93 17.98 9.37 -4.35
N THR A 94 17.34 8.22 -4.13
CA THR A 94 16.04 7.88 -4.67
C THR A 94 15.14 7.17 -3.66
N PRO A 95 14.75 7.83 -2.57
CA PRO A 95 13.78 7.25 -1.64
C PRO A 95 12.43 7.06 -2.33
N LYS A 96 11.62 6.15 -1.82
CA LYS A 96 10.25 5.94 -2.31
C LYS A 96 9.26 6.77 -1.48
N PRO A 97 8.17 7.28 -2.09
CA PRO A 97 7.14 8.01 -1.34
C PRO A 97 6.45 7.11 -0.33
N THR A 98 6.24 7.60 0.88
CA THR A 98 5.55 6.85 1.94
C THR A 98 4.14 6.47 1.51
N ARG A 99 3.41 7.36 0.83
CA ARG A 99 2.05 7.11 0.30
C ARG A 99 1.98 5.92 -0.66
N LEU A 100 3.02 5.69 -1.47
CA LEU A 100 3.07 4.51 -2.35
C LEU A 100 3.10 3.22 -1.53
N LEU A 101 3.96 3.16 -0.51
CA LEU A 101 4.06 1.98 0.35
C LEU A 101 2.80 1.79 1.20
N GLU A 102 2.20 2.86 1.70
CA GLU A 102 0.90 2.81 2.38
C GLU A 102 -0.18 2.18 1.48
N GLN A 103 -0.28 2.63 0.24
CA GLN A 103 -1.23 2.07 -0.73
C GLN A 103 -0.97 0.58 -0.99
N MET A 104 0.29 0.19 -1.19
CA MET A 104 0.66 -1.23 -1.34
C MET A 104 0.27 -2.05 -0.10
N LEU A 105 0.51 -1.54 1.09
CA LEU A 105 0.19 -2.21 2.35
C LEU A 105 -1.33 -2.30 2.60
N ARG A 106 -2.09 -1.27 2.25
CA ARG A 106 -3.57 -1.29 2.34
C ARG A 106 -4.17 -2.38 1.46
N ILE A 107 -3.57 -2.64 0.31
CA ILE A 107 -4.04 -3.66 -0.65
C ILE A 107 -3.52 -5.05 -0.27
N GLY A 108 -2.24 -5.15 0.10
CA GLY A 108 -1.53 -6.42 0.23
C GLY A 108 -1.42 -6.96 1.65
N SER A 109 -1.93 -6.26 2.67
CA SER A 109 -1.76 -6.69 4.06
C SER A 109 -3.02 -6.56 4.91
N ASN A 110 -3.10 -7.40 5.95
CA ASN A 110 -4.11 -7.33 7.00
C ASN A 110 -3.55 -6.62 8.24
N LYS A 111 -4.41 -6.33 9.22
CA LYS A 111 -4.06 -5.61 10.47
C LYS A 111 -2.95 -6.26 11.32
N ASN A 112 -2.69 -7.55 11.14
CA ASN A 112 -1.68 -8.32 11.90
C ASN A 112 -0.61 -8.95 11.00
N SER A 113 -0.48 -8.49 9.75
CA SER A 113 0.49 -9.05 8.81
C SER A 113 1.93 -8.77 9.23
N LEU A 114 2.82 -9.69 8.86
CA LEU A 114 4.26 -9.48 8.87
C LEU A 114 4.71 -9.04 7.47
N ILE A 115 5.31 -7.88 7.38
CA ILE A 115 5.82 -7.29 6.15
C ILE A 115 7.33 -7.53 6.08
N LEU A 116 7.80 -8.00 4.94
CA LEU A 116 9.21 -8.26 4.71
C LEU A 116 9.70 -7.42 3.52
N ASP A 117 10.77 -6.66 3.73
CA ASP A 117 11.44 -5.86 2.71
C ASP A 117 12.92 -6.27 2.64
N PHE A 118 13.33 -6.82 1.50
CA PHE A 118 14.71 -7.29 1.28
C PHE A 118 15.67 -6.19 0.83
N PHE A 119 15.18 -5.01 0.50
CA PHE A 119 15.96 -3.88 0.04
C PHE A 119 15.50 -2.61 0.75
N SER A 120 15.76 -2.56 2.05
CA SER A 120 15.25 -1.55 2.98
C SER A 120 15.46 -0.10 2.50
N GLY A 121 16.61 0.19 1.90
CA GLY A 121 16.95 1.53 1.44
C GLY A 121 16.76 2.56 2.54
N SER A 122 15.91 3.55 2.29
CA SER A 122 15.52 4.60 3.26
C SER A 122 14.50 4.15 4.31
N ALA A 123 14.28 2.85 4.46
CA ALA A 123 13.30 2.26 5.38
C ALA A 123 11.85 2.77 5.22
N THR A 124 11.48 3.24 4.03
CA THR A 124 10.14 3.78 3.75
C THR A 124 9.03 2.76 4.04
N THR A 125 9.28 1.46 3.83
CA THR A 125 8.33 0.39 4.17
C THR A 125 8.05 0.36 5.66
N ALA A 126 9.07 0.46 6.52
CA ALA A 126 8.90 0.51 7.96
C ALA A 126 8.11 1.77 8.39
N HIS A 127 8.45 2.93 7.82
CA HIS A 127 7.72 4.17 8.05
C HIS A 127 6.24 4.05 7.69
N ALA A 128 5.92 3.50 6.51
CA ALA A 128 4.54 3.28 6.07
C ALA A 128 3.78 2.33 6.99
N VAL A 129 4.42 1.24 7.48
CA VAL A 129 3.80 0.31 8.44
C VAL A 129 3.48 1.00 9.76
N MET A 130 4.43 1.76 10.31
CA MET A 130 4.22 2.49 11.57
C MET A 130 3.09 3.53 11.44
N LYS A 131 3.06 4.26 10.33
CA LYS A 131 2.04 5.26 10.05
C LYS A 131 0.66 4.63 9.92
N LEU A 132 0.51 3.53 9.17
CA LEU A 132 -0.74 2.81 9.04
C LEU A 132 -1.21 2.22 10.38
N ASN A 133 -0.31 1.67 11.19
CA ASN A 133 -0.66 1.17 12.51
C ASN A 133 -1.20 2.27 13.41
N ALA A 134 -0.62 3.47 13.35
CA ALA A 134 -1.11 4.63 14.10
C ALA A 134 -2.48 5.11 13.59
N GLU A 135 -2.73 5.04 12.28
CA GLU A 135 -3.97 5.49 11.65
C GLU A 135 -5.15 4.55 11.92
N ASP A 136 -4.96 3.24 11.73
CA ASP A 136 -6.05 2.26 11.76
C ASP A 136 -6.06 1.35 13.03
N GLY A 137 -5.19 1.63 13.99
CA GLY A 137 -5.06 0.87 15.23
C GLY A 137 -4.60 -0.57 15.01
N SER A 138 -3.88 -0.84 13.93
CA SER A 138 -3.39 -2.17 13.60
C SER A 138 -2.06 -2.51 14.28
N ASN A 139 -1.66 -3.77 14.18
CA ASN A 139 -0.43 -4.31 14.76
C ASN A 139 0.40 -5.04 13.70
N ARG A 140 0.52 -4.44 12.50
CA ARG A 140 1.42 -4.96 11.47
C ARG A 140 2.85 -4.91 11.98
N LYS A 141 3.62 -5.94 11.67
CA LYS A 141 5.04 -6.04 11.98
C LYS A 141 5.85 -5.97 10.69
N TYR A 142 7.12 -5.63 10.80
CA TYR A 142 8.00 -5.60 9.64
C TYR A 142 9.38 -6.19 9.95
N ILE A 143 10.01 -6.72 8.94
CA ILE A 143 11.42 -7.15 8.91
C ILE A 143 12.06 -6.42 7.72
N MET A 144 13.12 -5.66 8.01
CA MET A 144 13.87 -4.92 7.01
C MET A 144 15.23 -5.57 6.83
N VAL A 145 15.61 -5.85 5.58
CA VAL A 145 16.90 -6.42 5.24
C VAL A 145 17.61 -5.47 4.28
N GLN A 146 18.86 -5.16 4.58
CA GLN A 146 19.72 -4.32 3.74
C GLN A 146 21.12 -4.92 3.68
N LEU A 147 21.68 -5.02 2.49
CA LEU A 147 23.09 -5.34 2.32
C LEU A 147 23.94 -4.11 2.70
N PRO A 148 25.08 -4.30 3.38
CA PRO A 148 25.98 -3.21 3.76
C PRO A 148 26.82 -2.76 2.56
N GLU A 149 26.16 -2.26 1.52
CA GLU A 149 26.83 -1.72 0.34
C GLU A 149 27.60 -0.46 0.69
N GLU A 150 28.86 -0.39 0.26
CA GLU A 150 29.70 0.78 0.43
C GLU A 150 29.13 1.99 -0.34
N ILE A 151 29.19 3.15 0.29
CA ILE A 151 28.68 4.39 -0.31
C ILE A 151 29.77 4.97 -1.20
N GLU A 152 29.44 5.22 -2.48
CA GLU A 152 30.37 5.86 -3.40
C GLU A 152 30.80 7.25 -2.89
N VAL A 153 32.09 7.55 -3.02
CA VAL A 153 32.72 8.81 -2.54
C VAL A 153 32.06 10.08 -3.11
N LYS A 154 31.36 9.97 -4.22
CA LYS A 154 30.66 11.09 -4.88
C LYS A 154 29.19 11.19 -4.53
N SER A 155 28.64 10.26 -3.76
CA SER A 155 27.22 10.28 -3.39
C SER A 155 26.92 11.38 -2.36
N LYS A 156 25.67 11.82 -2.32
CA LYS A 156 25.20 12.78 -1.29
C LYS A 156 25.35 12.21 0.12
N THR A 157 25.25 10.91 0.24
CA THR A 157 25.30 10.13 1.48
C THR A 157 26.70 10.14 2.10
N ASN A 158 27.76 10.13 1.28
CA ASN A 158 29.14 10.18 1.78
C ASN A 158 29.46 11.50 2.52
N LYS A 159 28.70 12.56 2.29
CA LYS A 159 28.83 13.83 3.00
C LYS A 159 28.31 13.81 4.44
N ALA A 160 27.66 12.72 4.84
CA ALA A 160 27.06 12.53 6.15
C ALA A 160 27.83 11.56 7.06
N ASP A 161 29.10 11.24 6.71
CA ASP A 161 30.00 10.37 7.48
C ASP A 161 29.57 8.90 7.62
N TYR A 162 28.62 8.42 6.81
CA TYR A 162 28.23 7.01 6.77
C TYR A 162 29.14 6.19 5.87
N LYS A 163 29.56 4.99 6.31
CA LYS A 163 30.45 4.09 5.55
C LYS A 163 29.67 3.18 4.60
N ASN A 164 28.47 2.81 4.98
CA ASN A 164 27.58 1.96 4.18
C ASN A 164 26.12 2.34 4.39
N ILE A 165 25.23 1.81 3.55
CA ILE A 165 23.80 2.13 3.56
C ILE A 165 23.12 1.74 4.88
N CYS A 166 23.61 0.70 5.57
CA CYS A 166 22.99 0.25 6.83
C CYS A 166 23.26 1.19 8.02
N GLU A 167 24.19 2.14 7.89
CA GLU A 167 24.51 3.09 8.94
C GLU A 167 23.63 4.35 8.91
N ILE A 168 22.84 4.49 7.86
CA ILE A 168 21.87 5.58 7.70
C ILE A 168 20.59 5.24 8.44
#